data_cec079eaf4f242c0cb97954d88c9f3c3
#
_entry.id   cec079eaf4f242c0cb97954d88c9f3c3
#
_cell.length_a   1.000
_cell.length_b   1.000
_cell.length_c   1.000
_cell.angle_alpha   90.00
_cell.angle_beta   90.00
_cell.angle_gamma   90.00
#
_symmetry.space_group_name_H-M   'P 1'
#
loop_
_entity.id
_entity.type
_entity.pdbx_description
1 polymer ?
#
loop_
_entity_poly.entity_id
_entity_poly.type
_entity_poly.pdbx_seq_one_letter_code
_entity_poly.pdbx_strand_id
1 'polypeptide(L)'
;MASSPKTYSLPVLLYHRIVNKQSVIGKHKVYVWEKDFEKQMQYLKENGYQTITFFDLQKEPQMDLSNKIMITFDDGYLDNYELLFPILKKHGFKAIIYLVTRIDHNAWGVKEGEPRVNMMSAAQAKEMSDYGIEMGGHTQHHVDLLRQTKAEQMNEIRGSKEDVEKITDKPAISFAYPFGGINEDIKRITKEAGYDYAVSTNTGPKEFGKDWMQIRRIEVTPKTTLYSFKNKVSGRYFYPSFLKSLFTSKQTK
;
A
#
# COMPACT_ATOMS: atom_id res chain seq x y z
N MET A 1 18.70 -15.54 -30.95
CA MET A 1 18.65 -14.22 -30.31
C MET A 1 17.88 -14.39 -29.01
N ALA A 2 18.57 -14.39 -27.87
CA ALA A 2 17.94 -14.50 -26.57
C ALA A 2 17.18 -13.21 -26.31
N SER A 3 15.86 -13.30 -26.14
CA SER A 3 15.03 -12.17 -25.71
C SER A 3 15.53 -11.72 -24.32
N SER A 4 15.92 -10.45 -24.19
CA SER A 4 16.21 -9.84 -22.89
C SER A 4 15.07 -10.17 -21.93
N PRO A 5 15.35 -10.59 -20.68
CA PRO A 5 14.30 -10.87 -19.72
C PRO A 5 13.43 -9.62 -19.58
N LYS A 6 12.13 -9.74 -19.83
CA LYS A 6 11.17 -8.67 -19.54
C LYS A 6 11.21 -8.45 -18.04
N THR A 7 11.85 -7.38 -17.58
CA THR A 7 11.79 -6.93 -16.19
C THR A 7 10.35 -6.48 -15.91
N TYR A 8 9.52 -7.40 -15.45
CA TYR A 8 8.20 -7.08 -14.92
C TYR A 8 8.41 -6.50 -13.52
N SER A 9 8.18 -5.21 -13.38
CA SER A 9 8.07 -4.62 -12.05
C SER A 9 6.71 -5.02 -11.48
N LEU A 10 6.70 -5.70 -10.33
CA LEU A 10 5.46 -5.98 -9.59
C LEU A 10 4.78 -4.66 -9.23
N PRO A 11 3.56 -4.37 -9.71
CA PRO A 11 2.83 -3.19 -9.28
C PRO A 11 2.42 -3.32 -7.81
N VAL A 12 2.79 -2.34 -6.98
CA VAL A 12 2.35 -2.22 -5.58
C VAL A 12 1.46 -0.99 -5.50
N LEU A 13 0.16 -1.18 -5.35
CA LEU A 13 -0.82 -0.08 -5.32
C LEU A 13 -0.96 0.48 -3.92
N LEU A 14 -1.03 1.81 -3.82
CA LEU A 14 -1.29 2.54 -2.57
C LEU A 14 -2.70 3.12 -2.58
N TYR A 15 -3.51 2.69 -1.63
CA TYR A 15 -4.81 3.23 -1.26
C TYR A 15 -4.80 3.65 0.20
N HIS A 16 -5.87 4.33 0.65
CA HIS A 16 -6.16 4.59 2.05
C HIS A 16 -7.62 4.25 2.36
N ARG A 17 -8.56 5.02 1.83
CA ARG A 17 -9.98 4.91 2.13
C ARG A 17 -10.81 4.46 0.94
N ILE A 18 -11.86 3.69 1.20
CA ILE A 18 -12.96 3.45 0.26
C ILE A 18 -14.19 4.18 0.78
N VAL A 19 -14.82 5.01 -0.05
CA VAL A 19 -15.94 5.85 0.38
C VAL A 19 -17.13 5.72 -0.56
N ASN A 20 -18.34 5.79 0.00
CA ASN A 20 -19.58 5.75 -0.78
C ASN A 20 -20.48 6.98 -0.57
N LYS A 21 -20.08 7.92 0.32
CA LYS A 21 -20.82 9.15 0.63
C LYS A 21 -19.92 10.37 0.55
N GLN A 22 -20.46 11.46 -0.01
CA GLN A 22 -19.76 12.74 -0.14
C GLN A 22 -19.41 13.37 1.24
N SER A 23 -20.24 13.15 2.26
CA SER A 23 -20.09 13.77 3.58
C SER A 23 -18.86 13.31 4.37
N VAL A 24 -18.18 12.24 3.94
CA VAL A 24 -17.01 11.69 4.65
C VAL A 24 -15.69 11.96 3.94
N ILE A 25 -15.70 12.72 2.85
CA ILE A 25 -14.47 13.06 2.12
C ILE A 25 -13.85 14.35 2.67
N GLY A 26 -12.52 14.35 2.77
CA GLY A 26 -11.72 15.50 3.20
C GLY A 26 -10.98 16.17 2.03
N LYS A 27 -10.20 17.19 2.38
CA LYS A 27 -9.42 17.98 1.43
C LYS A 27 -8.21 17.26 0.86
N HIS A 28 -7.62 16.30 1.60
CA HIS A 28 -6.41 15.57 1.19
C HIS A 28 -6.65 14.56 0.08
N LYS A 29 -7.92 14.19 -0.18
CA LYS A 29 -8.32 13.30 -1.30
C LYS A 29 -7.65 11.92 -1.27
N VAL A 30 -7.35 11.42 -0.09
CA VAL A 30 -6.78 10.08 0.13
C VAL A 30 -7.88 9.00 0.15
N TYR A 31 -8.74 8.99 -0.87
CA TYR A 31 -9.85 8.05 -0.98
C TYR A 31 -10.09 7.61 -2.43
N VAL A 32 -10.83 6.52 -2.59
CA VAL A 32 -11.39 6.06 -3.87
C VAL A 32 -12.88 5.76 -3.64
N TRP A 33 -13.71 6.08 -4.63
CA TRP A 33 -15.12 5.73 -4.58
C TRP A 33 -15.31 4.21 -4.62
N GLU A 34 -16.18 3.67 -3.77
CA GLU A 34 -16.51 2.25 -3.69
C GLU A 34 -16.80 1.64 -5.08
N LYS A 35 -17.66 2.29 -5.86
CA LYS A 35 -17.99 1.86 -7.24
C LYS A 35 -16.81 1.87 -8.20
N ASP A 36 -15.84 2.76 -8.02
CA ASP A 36 -14.66 2.82 -8.87
C ASP A 36 -13.63 1.78 -8.42
N PHE A 37 -13.50 1.54 -7.12
CA PHE A 37 -12.72 0.43 -6.59
C PHE A 37 -13.27 -0.93 -7.07
N GLU A 38 -14.59 -1.14 -7.02
CA GLU A 38 -15.24 -2.34 -7.54
C GLU A 38 -14.89 -2.57 -9.03
N LYS A 39 -14.96 -1.52 -9.87
CA LYS A 39 -14.58 -1.61 -11.29
C LYS A 39 -13.10 -1.93 -11.47
N GLN A 40 -12.22 -1.42 -10.60
CA GLN A 40 -10.80 -1.72 -10.63
C GLN A 40 -10.56 -3.19 -10.29
N MET A 41 -11.21 -3.73 -9.26
CA MET A 41 -11.10 -5.15 -8.88
C MET A 41 -11.68 -6.07 -9.96
N GLN A 42 -12.83 -5.70 -10.53
CA GLN A 42 -13.42 -6.43 -11.66
C GLN A 42 -12.43 -6.50 -12.85
N TYR A 43 -11.81 -5.37 -13.22
CA TYR A 43 -10.81 -5.35 -14.28
C TYR A 43 -9.62 -6.26 -13.98
N LEU A 44 -9.09 -6.25 -12.74
CA LEU A 44 -7.99 -7.14 -12.36
C LEU A 44 -8.40 -8.61 -12.52
N LYS A 45 -9.61 -8.98 -12.07
CA LYS A 45 -10.13 -10.35 -12.15
C LYS A 45 -10.29 -10.81 -13.60
N GLU A 46 -10.91 -9.99 -14.45
CA GLU A 46 -11.17 -10.29 -15.87
C GLU A 46 -9.87 -10.41 -16.69
N ASN A 47 -8.78 -9.75 -16.26
CA ASN A 47 -7.49 -9.79 -16.94
C ASN A 47 -6.48 -10.76 -16.29
N GLY A 48 -6.96 -11.66 -15.41
CA GLY A 48 -6.15 -12.74 -14.85
C GLY A 48 -5.10 -12.31 -13.83
N TYR A 49 -5.22 -11.09 -13.25
CA TYR A 49 -4.34 -10.67 -12.18
C TYR A 49 -4.59 -11.48 -10.91
N GLN A 50 -3.52 -11.78 -10.21
CA GLN A 50 -3.54 -12.44 -8.91
C GLN A 50 -2.92 -11.51 -7.87
N THR A 51 -3.66 -11.27 -6.80
CA THR A 51 -3.14 -10.47 -5.68
C THR A 51 -2.26 -11.33 -4.79
N ILE A 52 -1.12 -10.78 -4.40
CA ILE A 52 -0.17 -11.41 -3.47
C ILE A 52 0.16 -10.46 -2.33
N THR A 53 0.67 -11.01 -1.24
CA THR A 53 1.18 -10.29 -0.08
C THR A 53 2.67 -10.58 0.13
N PHE A 54 3.31 -9.96 1.11
CA PHE A 54 4.69 -10.31 1.47
C PHE A 54 4.80 -11.70 2.10
N PHE A 55 3.74 -12.20 2.77
CA PHE A 55 3.72 -13.61 3.20
C PHE A 55 3.79 -14.58 2.03
N ASP A 56 3.09 -14.29 0.93
CA ASP A 56 3.17 -15.13 -0.26
C ASP A 56 4.59 -15.13 -0.84
N LEU A 57 5.27 -13.96 -0.86
CA LEU A 57 6.67 -13.85 -1.29
C LEU A 57 7.63 -14.60 -0.37
N GLN A 58 7.46 -14.54 0.95
CA GLN A 58 8.30 -15.31 1.89
C GLN A 58 8.12 -16.82 1.69
N LYS A 59 6.88 -17.24 1.44
CA LYS A 59 6.57 -18.66 1.22
C LYS A 59 7.14 -19.18 -0.10
N GLU A 60 7.17 -18.34 -1.14
CA GLU A 60 7.67 -18.70 -2.47
C GLU A 60 8.56 -17.57 -3.04
N PRO A 61 9.84 -17.46 -2.59
CA PRO A 61 10.73 -16.36 -2.99
C PRO A 61 11.05 -16.31 -4.48
N GLN A 62 10.86 -17.40 -5.21
CA GLN A 62 11.11 -17.53 -6.65
C GLN A 62 9.82 -17.54 -7.48
N MET A 63 8.68 -17.08 -6.90
CA MET A 63 7.40 -17.10 -7.63
C MET A 63 7.48 -16.25 -8.91
N ASP A 64 6.81 -16.73 -9.95
CA ASP A 64 6.61 -15.93 -11.14
C ASP A 64 5.71 -14.72 -10.84
N LEU A 65 6.28 -13.51 -10.99
CA LEU A 65 5.57 -12.26 -10.75
C LEU A 65 4.74 -11.78 -11.94
N SER A 66 4.70 -12.54 -13.04
CA SER A 66 3.83 -12.24 -14.18
C SER A 66 2.36 -12.23 -13.73
N ASN A 67 1.63 -11.17 -14.06
CA ASN A 67 0.24 -10.97 -13.65
C ASN A 67 0.00 -10.95 -12.12
N LYS A 68 1.05 -10.78 -11.33
CA LYS A 68 0.91 -10.54 -9.89
C LYS A 68 0.80 -9.03 -9.59
N ILE A 69 0.13 -8.72 -8.50
CA ILE A 69 -0.06 -7.34 -8.03
C ILE A 69 -0.20 -7.35 -6.50
N MET A 70 0.35 -6.32 -5.84
CA MET A 70 0.05 -6.05 -4.44
C MET A 70 -0.93 -4.90 -4.33
N ILE A 71 -1.94 -5.05 -3.51
CA ILE A 71 -2.91 -4.01 -3.17
C ILE A 71 -2.66 -3.64 -1.71
N THR A 72 -2.27 -2.39 -1.44
CA THR A 72 -1.97 -1.94 -0.08
C THR A 72 -2.87 -0.78 0.33
N PHE A 73 -3.24 -0.77 1.61
CA PHE A 73 -4.02 0.28 2.24
C PHE A 73 -3.28 0.79 3.47
N ASP A 74 -3.20 2.12 3.62
CA ASP A 74 -2.61 2.73 4.80
C ASP A 74 -3.69 3.11 5.82
N ASP A 75 -3.26 3.37 7.06
CA ASP A 75 -3.99 3.85 8.21
C ASP A 75 -4.88 2.84 8.92
N GLY A 76 -5.56 1.93 8.21
CA GLY A 76 -6.48 0.97 8.83
C GLY A 76 -7.85 1.56 9.18
N TYR A 77 -8.40 2.40 8.33
CA TYR A 77 -9.72 3.00 8.51
C TYR A 77 -10.85 1.98 8.61
N LEU A 78 -11.92 2.32 9.33
CA LEU A 78 -13.11 1.49 9.47
C LEU A 78 -13.74 1.14 8.11
N ASP A 79 -13.71 2.04 7.14
CA ASP A 79 -14.22 1.78 5.79
C ASP A 79 -13.42 0.68 5.05
N ASN A 80 -12.22 0.35 5.48
CA ASN A 80 -11.50 -0.81 4.95
C ASN A 80 -12.16 -2.13 5.41
N TYR A 81 -12.78 -2.17 6.57
CA TYR A 81 -13.58 -3.31 6.98
C TYR A 81 -14.98 -3.31 6.35
N GLU A 82 -15.68 -2.17 6.38
CA GLU A 82 -17.07 -2.08 5.99
C GLU A 82 -17.31 -2.12 4.47
N LEU A 83 -16.43 -1.51 3.67
CA LEU A 83 -16.60 -1.35 2.23
C LEU A 83 -15.56 -2.13 1.41
N LEU A 84 -14.28 -2.04 1.77
CA LEU A 84 -13.20 -2.72 1.05
C LEU A 84 -13.30 -4.25 1.19
N PHE A 85 -13.39 -4.76 2.42
CA PHE A 85 -13.29 -6.19 2.70
C PHE A 85 -14.37 -7.04 1.99
N PRO A 86 -15.64 -6.64 1.94
CA PRO A 86 -16.65 -7.35 1.13
C PRO A 86 -16.28 -7.43 -0.36
N ILE A 87 -15.71 -6.37 -0.94
CA ILE A 87 -15.29 -6.35 -2.34
C ILE A 87 -14.11 -7.31 -2.56
N LEU A 88 -13.10 -7.30 -1.69
CA LEU A 88 -11.99 -8.25 -1.79
C LEU A 88 -12.47 -9.70 -1.69
N LYS A 89 -13.37 -10.01 -0.76
CA LYS A 89 -13.98 -11.36 -0.62
C LYS A 89 -14.73 -11.78 -1.90
N LYS A 90 -15.51 -10.89 -2.48
CA LYS A 90 -16.27 -11.13 -3.72
C LYS A 90 -15.35 -11.53 -4.88
N HIS A 91 -14.19 -10.90 -5.00
CA HIS A 91 -13.24 -11.17 -6.10
C HIS A 91 -12.22 -12.27 -5.76
N GLY A 92 -12.15 -12.74 -4.51
CA GLY A 92 -11.16 -13.69 -4.01
C GLY A 92 -9.76 -13.08 -3.97
N PHE A 93 -9.67 -11.79 -3.65
CA PHE A 93 -8.42 -11.05 -3.61
C PHE A 93 -7.90 -10.88 -2.19
N LYS A 94 -6.57 -10.85 -2.06
CA LYS A 94 -5.84 -10.46 -0.86
C LYS A 94 -5.41 -8.99 -0.95
N ALA A 95 -5.09 -8.40 0.20
CA ALA A 95 -4.48 -7.09 0.30
C ALA A 95 -3.54 -7.04 1.52
N ILE A 96 -2.81 -5.93 1.67
CA ILE A 96 -2.02 -5.61 2.85
C ILE A 96 -2.60 -4.33 3.44
N ILE A 97 -2.89 -4.32 4.75
CA ILE A 97 -3.37 -3.13 5.45
C ILE A 97 -2.36 -2.75 6.52
N TYR A 98 -1.89 -1.51 6.49
CA TYR A 98 -0.94 -0.98 7.46
C TYR A 98 -1.70 -0.23 8.55
N LEU A 99 -1.66 -0.77 9.77
CA LEU A 99 -2.44 -0.28 10.91
C LEU A 99 -1.69 0.79 11.70
N VAL A 100 -2.38 1.88 12.00
CA VAL A 100 -2.02 2.79 13.10
C VAL A 100 -2.64 2.21 14.38
N THR A 101 -1.83 1.77 15.34
CA THR A 101 -2.30 0.79 16.32
C THR A 101 -2.86 1.35 17.62
N ARG A 102 -2.59 2.63 17.97
CA ARG A 102 -2.96 3.22 19.28
C ARG A 102 -3.86 4.45 19.18
N ILE A 103 -4.64 4.53 18.14
CA ILE A 103 -5.63 5.60 17.95
C ILE A 103 -6.94 5.01 17.43
N ASP A 104 -8.04 5.68 17.73
CA ASP A 104 -9.39 5.27 17.35
C ASP A 104 -9.97 6.04 16.16
N HIS A 105 -9.29 7.08 15.72
CA HIS A 105 -9.67 7.94 14.60
C HIS A 105 -8.46 8.65 13.99
N ASN A 106 -8.64 9.27 12.84
CA ASN A 106 -7.63 10.04 12.11
C ASN A 106 -7.24 11.37 12.82
N ALA A 107 -6.69 11.27 14.04
CA ALA A 107 -6.38 12.45 14.88
C ALA A 107 -5.46 13.46 14.17
N TRP A 108 -4.52 13.00 13.33
CA TRP A 108 -3.65 13.85 12.51
C TRP A 108 -4.45 14.65 11.48
N GLY A 109 -5.39 14.02 10.78
CA GLY A 109 -6.24 14.66 9.78
C GLY A 109 -7.22 15.67 10.41
N VAL A 110 -7.82 15.31 11.56
CA VAL A 110 -8.74 16.20 12.28
C VAL A 110 -8.04 17.50 12.70
N LYS A 111 -6.79 17.44 13.17
CA LYS A 111 -5.97 18.63 13.46
C LYS A 111 -5.78 19.53 12.24
N GLU A 112 -5.84 18.98 11.03
CA GLU A 112 -5.74 19.71 9.77
C GLU A 112 -7.10 20.09 9.17
N GLY A 113 -8.20 19.83 9.90
CA GLY A 113 -9.57 20.16 9.46
C GLY A 113 -10.21 19.10 8.55
N GLU A 114 -9.68 17.86 8.55
CA GLU A 114 -10.35 16.72 7.92
C GLU A 114 -11.56 16.25 8.74
N PRO A 115 -12.58 15.66 8.12
CA PRO A 115 -13.62 14.97 8.85
C PRO A 115 -13.06 13.89 9.76
N ARG A 116 -13.65 13.73 10.95
CA ARG A 116 -13.31 12.61 11.84
C ARG A 116 -13.76 11.30 11.20
N VAL A 117 -12.84 10.36 11.10
CA VAL A 117 -13.07 9.00 10.57
C VAL A 117 -12.48 8.00 11.55
N ASN A 118 -13.26 7.00 11.93
CA ASN A 118 -12.83 5.97 12.86
C ASN A 118 -11.88 4.97 12.20
N MET A 119 -11.00 4.39 13.02
CA MET A 119 -10.19 3.23 12.65
C MET A 119 -10.99 1.94 12.87
N MET A 120 -10.62 0.86 12.17
CA MET A 120 -11.18 -0.46 12.46
C MET A 120 -10.76 -0.94 13.85
N SER A 121 -11.61 -1.72 14.49
CA SER A 121 -11.29 -2.34 15.78
C SER A 121 -10.28 -3.50 15.61
N ALA A 122 -9.63 -3.88 16.72
CA ALA A 122 -8.74 -5.05 16.75
C ALA A 122 -9.47 -6.35 16.31
N ALA A 123 -10.75 -6.53 16.70
CA ALA A 123 -11.54 -7.68 16.28
C ALA A 123 -11.78 -7.71 14.75
N GLN A 124 -12.04 -6.56 14.13
CA GLN A 124 -12.21 -6.43 12.69
C GLN A 124 -10.90 -6.69 11.95
N ALA A 125 -9.78 -6.15 12.42
CA ALA A 125 -8.46 -6.41 11.88
C ALA A 125 -8.09 -7.91 11.98
N LYS A 126 -8.42 -8.56 13.11
CA LYS A 126 -8.22 -10.00 13.31
C LYS A 126 -9.04 -10.82 12.31
N GLU A 127 -10.34 -10.52 12.14
CA GLU A 127 -11.21 -11.20 11.17
C GLU A 127 -10.66 -11.10 9.74
N MET A 128 -10.24 -9.90 9.33
CA MET A 128 -9.62 -9.70 8.01
C MET A 128 -8.31 -10.48 7.87
N SER A 129 -7.49 -10.49 8.92
CA SER A 129 -6.24 -11.26 8.94
C SER A 129 -6.50 -12.77 8.84
N ASP A 130 -7.51 -13.30 9.51
CA ASP A 130 -7.86 -14.72 9.46
C ASP A 130 -8.37 -15.13 8.06
N TYR A 131 -9.01 -14.22 7.34
CA TYR A 131 -9.39 -14.43 5.94
C TYR A 131 -8.17 -14.48 5.00
N GLY A 132 -7.02 -13.88 5.37
CA GLY A 132 -5.81 -13.85 4.55
C GLY A 132 -5.36 -12.46 4.09
N ILE A 133 -5.95 -11.40 4.65
CA ILE A 133 -5.40 -10.03 4.51
C ILE A 133 -4.18 -9.91 5.41
N GLU A 134 -3.04 -9.46 4.85
CA GLU A 134 -1.85 -9.19 5.64
C GLU A 134 -2.02 -7.89 6.42
N MET A 135 -1.70 -7.90 7.72
CA MET A 135 -1.65 -6.70 8.54
C MET A 135 -0.19 -6.31 8.78
N GLY A 136 0.16 -5.09 8.42
CA GLY A 136 1.47 -4.49 8.65
C GLY A 136 1.40 -3.31 9.63
N GLY A 137 2.56 -2.76 10.02
CA GLY A 137 2.64 -1.62 10.92
C GLY A 137 2.65 -0.27 10.19
N HIS A 138 2.07 0.76 10.83
CA HIS A 138 2.08 2.15 10.34
C HIS A 138 2.31 3.14 11.50
N THR A 139 3.26 2.81 12.39
CA THR A 139 3.49 3.44 13.69
C THR A 139 2.32 3.26 14.68
N GLN A 140 2.55 3.63 15.94
CA GLN A 140 1.48 3.57 16.95
C GLN A 140 0.52 4.76 16.86
N HIS A 141 1.04 5.95 16.53
CA HIS A 141 0.28 7.21 16.60
C HIS A 141 0.28 8.02 15.29
N HIS A 142 0.68 7.44 14.16
CA HIS A 142 0.80 8.11 12.86
C HIS A 142 1.68 9.36 12.89
N VAL A 143 2.87 9.25 13.50
CA VAL A 143 3.80 10.37 13.64
C VAL A 143 4.65 10.56 12.37
N ASP A 144 5.06 11.80 12.11
CA ASP A 144 6.12 12.08 11.13
C ASP A 144 7.47 11.64 11.72
N LEU A 145 7.98 10.51 11.27
CA LEU A 145 9.22 9.91 11.77
C LEU A 145 10.44 10.80 11.57
N LEU A 146 10.45 11.68 10.56
CA LEU A 146 11.55 12.63 10.35
C LEU A 146 11.65 13.70 11.45
N ARG A 147 10.57 13.89 12.22
CA ARG A 147 10.52 14.86 13.33
C ARG A 147 10.69 14.22 14.71
N GLN A 148 10.88 12.90 14.77
CA GLN A 148 11.05 12.16 16.01
C GLN A 148 12.54 11.92 16.31
N THR A 149 12.89 11.82 17.57
CA THR A 149 14.20 11.30 18.01
C THR A 149 14.35 9.82 17.64
N LYS A 150 15.58 9.31 17.58
CA LYS A 150 15.83 7.88 17.27
C LYS A 150 15.14 6.93 18.27
N ALA A 151 15.05 7.31 19.54
CA ALA A 151 14.34 6.53 20.55
C ALA A 151 12.82 6.50 20.29
N GLU A 152 12.22 7.63 19.96
CA GLU A 152 10.81 7.71 19.59
C GLU A 152 10.53 6.97 18.28
N GLN A 153 11.39 7.10 17.26
CA GLN A 153 11.29 6.31 16.02
C GLN A 153 11.25 4.81 16.31
N MET A 154 12.19 4.31 17.13
CA MET A 154 12.25 2.90 17.51
C MET A 154 10.98 2.47 18.26
N ASN A 155 10.51 3.27 19.22
CA ASN A 155 9.30 2.97 19.99
C ASN A 155 8.05 2.93 19.10
N GLU A 156 7.88 3.89 18.20
CA GLU A 156 6.74 3.97 17.27
C GLU A 156 6.73 2.81 16.27
N ILE A 157 7.89 2.47 15.73
CA ILE A 157 8.04 1.41 14.72
C ILE A 157 7.93 0.03 15.37
N ARG A 158 8.71 -0.26 16.41
CA ARG A 158 8.68 -1.56 17.10
C ARG A 158 7.36 -1.78 17.82
N GLY A 159 6.86 -0.75 18.52
CA GLY A 159 5.58 -0.84 19.21
C GLY A 159 4.42 -1.14 18.27
N SER A 160 4.42 -0.58 17.05
CA SER A 160 3.39 -0.92 16.06
C SER A 160 3.48 -2.38 15.60
N LYS A 161 4.70 -2.94 15.48
CA LYS A 161 4.89 -4.37 15.19
C LYS A 161 4.27 -5.25 16.26
N GLU A 162 4.65 -5.00 17.52
CA GLU A 162 4.16 -5.76 18.68
C GLU A 162 2.64 -5.67 18.81
N ASP A 163 2.07 -4.49 18.60
CA ASP A 163 0.62 -4.27 18.63
C ASP A 163 -0.09 -5.07 17.51
N VAL A 164 0.41 -5.05 16.25
CA VAL A 164 -0.15 -5.81 15.13
C VAL A 164 -0.07 -7.31 15.40
N GLU A 165 1.07 -7.81 15.88
CA GLU A 165 1.28 -9.22 16.22
C GLU A 165 0.30 -9.68 17.31
N LYS A 166 0.07 -8.84 18.33
CA LYS A 166 -0.90 -9.09 19.39
C LYS A 166 -2.35 -9.10 18.87
N ILE A 167 -2.69 -8.23 17.93
CA ILE A 167 -4.03 -8.15 17.31
C ILE A 167 -4.32 -9.39 16.46
N THR A 168 -3.32 -9.84 15.69
CA THR A 168 -3.55 -10.83 14.63
C THR A 168 -3.15 -12.26 15.01
N ASP A 169 -2.36 -12.46 16.06
CA ASP A 169 -1.65 -13.70 16.40
C ASP A 169 -0.74 -14.20 15.26
N LYS A 170 -0.26 -13.28 14.40
CA LYS A 170 0.63 -13.58 13.27
C LYS A 170 1.80 -12.60 13.25
N PRO A 171 2.97 -12.96 12.68
CA PRO A 171 4.08 -12.04 12.51
C PRO A 171 3.67 -10.80 11.71
N ALA A 172 4.09 -9.61 12.13
CA ALA A 172 4.00 -8.40 11.32
C ALA A 172 5.34 -8.21 10.59
N ILE A 173 5.37 -8.52 9.29
CA ILE A 173 6.61 -8.56 8.50
C ILE A 173 6.81 -7.32 7.63
N SER A 174 5.77 -6.50 7.46
CA SER A 174 5.82 -5.32 6.59
C SER A 174 5.39 -4.04 7.30
N PHE A 175 5.97 -2.90 6.87
CA PHE A 175 5.77 -1.58 7.45
C PHE A 175 5.50 -0.53 6.36
N ALA A 176 4.65 0.45 6.62
CA ALA A 176 4.51 1.64 5.78
C ALA A 176 4.96 2.89 6.55
N TYR A 177 5.73 3.76 5.90
CA TYR A 177 6.20 5.00 6.51
C TYR A 177 5.11 6.08 6.45
N PRO A 178 4.61 6.60 7.60
CA PRO A 178 3.65 7.70 7.61
C PRO A 178 4.17 8.91 6.82
N PHE A 179 3.28 9.54 6.03
CA PHE A 179 3.59 10.68 5.16
C PHE A 179 4.70 10.41 4.11
N GLY A 180 5.21 9.18 4.01
CA GLY A 180 6.39 8.84 3.20
C GLY A 180 7.70 9.37 3.78
N GLY A 181 7.72 9.78 5.06
CA GLY A 181 8.89 10.29 5.78
C GLY A 181 9.95 9.22 6.00
N ILE A 182 11.05 9.25 5.24
CA ILE A 182 12.06 8.21 5.20
C ILE A 182 13.45 8.80 5.01
N ASN A 183 14.43 8.23 5.69
CA ASN A 183 15.87 8.40 5.46
C ASN A 183 16.61 7.09 5.82
N GLU A 184 17.91 7.02 5.63
CA GLU A 184 18.69 5.79 5.87
C GLU A 184 18.67 5.36 7.35
N ASP A 185 18.63 6.30 8.30
CA ASP A 185 18.50 5.98 9.73
C ASP A 185 17.15 5.32 10.04
N ILE A 186 16.04 5.86 9.52
CA ILE A 186 14.69 5.31 9.69
C ILE A 186 14.59 3.92 9.06
N LYS A 187 15.15 3.70 7.86
CA LYS A 187 15.22 2.37 7.23
C LYS A 187 15.94 1.37 8.11
N ARG A 188 17.09 1.76 8.64
CA ARG A 188 17.87 0.92 9.55
C ARG A 188 17.07 0.59 10.82
N ILE A 189 16.45 1.57 11.46
CA ILE A 189 15.59 1.38 12.64
C ILE A 189 14.41 0.45 12.33
N THR A 190 13.78 0.58 11.16
CA THR A 190 12.68 -0.30 10.73
C THR A 190 13.15 -1.76 10.61
N LYS A 191 14.34 -1.98 10.05
CA LYS A 191 14.94 -3.30 9.97
C LYS A 191 15.32 -3.85 11.33
N GLU A 192 15.93 -3.02 12.21
CA GLU A 192 16.28 -3.38 13.60
C GLU A 192 15.04 -3.67 14.45
N ALA A 193 13.89 -3.05 14.16
CA ALA A 193 12.61 -3.36 14.78
C ALA A 193 12.05 -4.74 14.36
N GLY A 194 12.64 -5.37 13.32
CA GLY A 194 12.29 -6.72 12.90
C GLY A 194 11.28 -6.79 11.74
N TYR A 195 11.13 -5.73 10.97
CA TYR A 195 10.40 -5.78 9.71
C TYR A 195 11.30 -6.26 8.57
N ASP A 196 10.79 -7.14 7.71
CA ASP A 196 11.50 -7.65 6.55
C ASP A 196 11.30 -6.77 5.32
N TYR A 197 10.16 -6.09 5.25
CA TYR A 197 9.75 -5.24 4.13
C TYR A 197 9.24 -3.89 4.62
N ALA A 198 9.53 -2.84 3.86
CA ALA A 198 8.89 -1.56 4.11
C ALA A 198 8.54 -0.85 2.80
N VAL A 199 7.37 -0.24 2.78
CA VAL A 199 6.83 0.46 1.61
C VAL A 199 6.87 1.97 1.80
N SER A 200 7.32 2.67 0.77
CA SER A 200 7.23 4.13 0.69
C SER A 200 5.98 4.55 -0.09
N THR A 201 5.78 5.82 -0.30
CA THR A 201 4.79 6.35 -1.25
C THR A 201 5.26 6.11 -2.70
N ASN A 202 5.64 7.16 -3.43
CA ASN A 202 6.14 7.07 -4.80
C ASN A 202 7.66 7.27 -4.92
N THR A 203 8.40 7.12 -3.82
CA THR A 203 9.86 7.25 -3.75
C THR A 203 10.56 5.91 -3.71
N GLY A 204 11.87 5.88 -3.93
CA GLY A 204 12.65 4.65 -3.97
C GLY A 204 12.88 4.07 -5.37
N PRO A 205 13.53 2.92 -5.47
CA PRO A 205 13.83 2.27 -6.75
C PRO A 205 12.56 1.95 -7.55
N LYS A 206 12.65 2.01 -8.88
CA LYS A 206 11.54 1.60 -9.77
C LYS A 206 11.43 0.08 -9.86
N GLU A 207 12.53 -0.62 -9.66
CA GLU A 207 12.62 -2.07 -9.70
C GLU A 207 12.16 -2.64 -8.37
N PHE A 208 11.18 -3.53 -8.40
CA PHE A 208 10.71 -4.25 -7.22
C PHE A 208 11.83 -5.15 -6.67
N GLY A 209 12.02 -5.15 -5.35
CA GLY A 209 13.03 -5.97 -4.68
C GLY A 209 14.45 -5.39 -4.65
N LYS A 210 14.70 -4.24 -5.27
CA LYS A 210 16.02 -3.59 -5.22
C LYS A 210 16.35 -2.99 -3.84
N ASP A 211 15.34 -2.54 -3.11
CA ASP A 211 15.43 -2.07 -1.72
C ASP A 211 14.19 -2.51 -0.95
N TRP A 212 14.34 -3.52 -0.11
CA TRP A 212 13.23 -4.09 0.68
C TRP A 212 12.75 -3.16 1.81
N MET A 213 13.54 -2.13 2.16
CA MET A 213 13.16 -1.11 3.14
C MET A 213 12.60 0.15 2.48
N GLN A 214 12.50 0.20 1.14
CA GLN A 214 11.91 1.33 0.41
C GLN A 214 11.23 0.89 -0.88
N ILE A 215 10.27 -0.01 -0.77
CA ILE A 215 9.48 -0.48 -1.92
C ILE A 215 8.57 0.65 -2.39
N ARG A 216 8.74 1.04 -3.65
CA ARG A 216 7.93 2.09 -4.28
C ARG A 216 6.51 1.61 -4.53
N ARG A 217 5.52 2.49 -4.27
CA ARG A 217 4.12 2.23 -4.55
C ARG A 217 3.56 3.16 -5.62
N ILE A 218 2.43 2.76 -6.19
CA ILE A 218 1.67 3.51 -7.19
C ILE A 218 0.38 3.99 -6.54
N GLU A 219 0.29 5.30 -6.30
CA GLU A 219 -0.87 5.89 -5.66
C GLU A 219 -2.12 5.81 -6.55
N VAL A 220 -3.27 5.44 -5.93
CA VAL A 220 -4.60 5.46 -6.54
C VAL A 220 -5.47 6.46 -5.79
N THR A 221 -5.97 7.46 -6.51
CA THR A 221 -6.70 8.61 -5.95
C THR A 221 -8.10 8.70 -6.57
N PRO A 222 -9.01 9.56 -6.07
CA PRO A 222 -10.33 9.76 -6.68
C PRO A 222 -10.26 10.26 -8.13
N LYS A 223 -9.11 10.75 -8.60
CA LYS A 223 -8.89 11.16 -9.99
C LYS A 223 -8.42 10.00 -10.90
N THR A 224 -8.14 8.83 -10.33
CA THR A 224 -7.67 7.67 -11.09
C THR A 224 -8.85 7.05 -11.84
N THR A 225 -9.00 7.40 -13.12
CA THR A 225 -9.98 6.77 -14.01
C THR A 225 -9.59 5.31 -14.26
N LEU A 226 -10.55 4.49 -14.71
CA LEU A 226 -10.26 3.09 -15.08
C LEU A 226 -9.17 2.99 -16.17
N TYR A 227 -9.15 3.93 -17.14
CA TYR A 227 -8.08 3.99 -18.13
C TYR A 227 -6.70 4.24 -17.51
N SER A 228 -6.60 5.22 -16.61
CA SER A 228 -5.35 5.49 -15.88
C SER A 228 -4.95 4.31 -14.98
N PHE A 229 -5.91 3.63 -14.35
CA PHE A 229 -5.68 2.44 -13.56
C PHE A 229 -5.08 1.29 -14.39
N LYS A 230 -5.61 1.02 -15.57
CA LYS A 230 -5.06 0.02 -16.50
C LYS A 230 -3.58 0.27 -16.81
N ASN A 231 -3.20 1.53 -17.02
CA ASN A 231 -1.79 1.89 -17.23
C ASN A 231 -0.94 1.68 -15.96
N LYS A 232 -1.48 2.02 -14.77
CA LYS A 232 -0.79 1.83 -13.49
C LYS A 232 -0.44 0.36 -13.22
N VAL A 233 -1.33 -0.56 -13.55
CA VAL A 233 -1.15 -2.00 -13.28
C VAL A 233 -0.43 -2.76 -14.39
N SER A 234 -0.18 -2.14 -15.54
CA SER A 234 0.42 -2.78 -16.71
C SER A 234 1.90 -3.20 -16.54
N GLY A 235 2.52 -2.91 -15.39
CA GLY A 235 3.95 -3.11 -15.15
C GLY A 235 4.86 -2.13 -15.91
N ARG A 236 4.28 -1.28 -16.77
CA ARG A 236 5.01 -0.28 -17.56
C ARG A 236 4.93 1.12 -16.97
N TYR A 237 4.19 1.31 -15.89
CA TYR A 237 3.89 2.62 -15.32
C TYR A 237 5.15 3.44 -14.97
N PHE A 238 6.19 2.80 -14.45
CA PHE A 238 7.45 3.46 -14.10
C PHE A 238 8.43 3.62 -15.27
N TYR A 239 8.12 3.01 -16.43
CA TYR A 239 8.92 3.12 -17.63
C TYR A 239 8.13 3.94 -18.65
N PRO A 240 8.35 5.30 -18.70
CA PRO A 240 7.74 6.12 -19.73
C PRO A 240 8.12 5.53 -21.08
N SER A 241 7.09 5.24 -21.88
CA SER A 241 7.21 4.51 -23.13
C SER A 241 8.35 5.06 -23.99
N PHE A 242 9.20 4.19 -24.47
CA PHE A 242 10.18 4.39 -25.55
C PHE A 242 9.53 5.05 -26.79
N LEU A 243 8.22 5.11 -26.86
CA LEU A 243 7.41 5.75 -27.91
C LEU A 243 7.48 7.29 -27.92
N LYS A 244 7.84 7.96 -26.81
CA LYS A 244 8.07 9.40 -26.86
C LYS A 244 9.35 9.79 -27.60
N SER A 245 10.37 8.94 -27.61
CA SER A 245 11.62 9.20 -28.33
C SER A 245 11.49 9.05 -29.86
N LEU A 246 10.53 8.27 -30.33
CA LEU A 246 10.28 8.07 -31.76
C LEU A 246 9.49 9.22 -32.41
N PHE A 247 8.78 10.03 -31.61
CA PHE A 247 8.02 11.18 -32.14
C PHE A 247 8.77 12.52 -32.06
N THR A 248 9.87 12.60 -31.31
CA THR A 248 10.71 13.82 -31.22
C THR A 248 11.84 13.86 -32.25
N SER A 249 12.11 12.80 -32.99
CA SER A 249 13.18 12.76 -34.01
C SER A 249 12.72 13.11 -35.43
N LYS A 250 11.50 13.64 -35.63
CA LYS A 250 10.98 14.05 -36.95
C LYS A 250 10.66 15.53 -37.09
N GLN A 251 11.29 16.41 -36.34
CA GLN A 251 11.27 17.86 -36.61
C GLN A 251 12.67 18.46 -36.56
N THR A 252 13.54 18.00 -37.44
CA THR A 252 14.72 18.77 -37.90
C THR A 252 15.09 18.26 -39.29
N LYS A 253 14.44 18.82 -40.28
CA LYS A 253 14.98 19.07 -41.60
C LYS A 253 14.24 20.25 -42.20
#